data_2b708aac0ddc1741e83ff4303acaf96d
#
_entry.id   2b708aac0ddc1741e83ff4303acaf96d
#
_cell.length_a   1.000
_cell.length_b   1.000
_cell.length_c   1.000
_cell.angle_alpha   90.00
_cell.angle_beta   90.00
_cell.angle_gamma   90.00
#
_symmetry.space_group_name_H-M   'P 1'
#
loop_
_entity.id
_entity.type
_entity.pdbx_description
1 polymer ?
#
loop_
_entity_poly.entity_id
_entity_poly.type
_entity_poly.pdbx_seq_one_letter_code
_entity_poly.pdbx_strand_id
1 'polypeptide(L)'
;HSFPTRRSSDLDVTNIQSPKFPDFKGFLVQEIDLPQDRTMQPDNYEGINYYTYDLRKVLLFPQETGKVTIEPMSCDVIVRVRSAQQRPRSFFDDFFDTYQEVSKTVTTSKVNLSVESLPQPKPADFSGLVGKLSLSTKLSASEVDANQPITITLKLQGSGNLKMLKNPTLQFPQDFEAYEPKATNNFTTTD
;
A
#
# COMPACT_ATOMS: atom_id res chain seq x y z
N HIS A 1 0.65 -7.57 2.75
CA HIS A 1 0.78 -8.95 3.24
C HIS A 1 1.38 -8.94 4.62
N SER A 2 0.61 -9.36 5.64
CA SER A 2 1.11 -9.69 6.96
C SER A 2 1.63 -11.13 6.94
N PHE A 3 2.76 -11.38 7.62
CA PHE A 3 3.25 -12.73 7.80
C PHE A 3 2.64 -13.31 9.08
N PRO A 4 1.84 -14.36 8.99
CA PRO A 4 1.41 -15.04 10.19
C PRO A 4 2.60 -15.81 10.78
N THR A 5 3.04 -15.43 11.97
CA THR A 5 3.95 -16.24 12.76
C THR A 5 3.13 -17.20 13.59
N ARG A 6 3.13 -18.49 13.23
CA ARG A 6 2.43 -19.52 13.98
C ARG A 6 3.06 -19.61 15.37
N ARG A 7 2.25 -19.41 16.40
CA ARG A 7 2.62 -19.78 17.76
C ARG A 7 2.61 -21.31 17.86
N SER A 8 3.68 -21.94 17.42
CA SER A 8 3.99 -23.29 17.86
C SER A 8 4.57 -23.11 19.26
N SER A 9 4.15 -23.93 20.20
CA SER A 9 4.57 -23.87 21.61
C SER A 9 6.08 -23.94 21.83
N ASP A 10 6.85 -24.13 20.76
CA ASP A 10 8.29 -24.40 20.80
C ASP A 10 9.16 -23.42 19.99
N LEU A 11 8.58 -22.43 19.31
CA LEU A 11 9.32 -21.50 18.44
C LEU A 11 8.90 -20.05 18.70
N ASP A 12 9.76 -19.29 19.35
CA ASP A 12 9.59 -17.84 19.51
C ASP A 12 10.39 -17.11 18.42
N VAL A 13 9.70 -16.30 17.58
CA VAL A 13 10.36 -15.38 16.65
C VAL A 13 10.86 -14.19 17.45
N THR A 14 12.18 -14.03 17.51
CA THR A 14 12.82 -12.94 18.27
C THR A 14 13.17 -11.75 17.39
N ASN A 15 13.43 -11.98 16.10
CA ASN A 15 13.80 -10.91 15.17
C ASN A 15 13.46 -11.26 13.72
N ILE A 16 13.25 -10.22 12.91
CA ILE A 16 13.07 -10.30 11.45
C ILE A 16 14.16 -9.44 10.83
N GLN A 17 14.96 -10.03 9.94
CA GLN A 17 16.11 -9.38 9.32
C GLN A 17 16.05 -9.47 7.80
N SER A 18 16.76 -8.55 7.15
CA SER A 18 17.02 -8.57 5.71
C SER A 18 15.79 -8.78 4.84
N PRO A 19 14.68 -8.01 5.03
CA PRO A 19 13.51 -8.17 4.17
C PRO A 19 13.86 -7.77 2.73
N LYS A 20 13.64 -8.68 1.79
CA LYS A 20 13.80 -8.47 0.35
C LYS A 20 12.43 -8.41 -0.29
N PHE A 21 12.02 -7.22 -0.67
CA PHE A 21 10.74 -7.00 -1.34
C PHE A 21 10.89 -7.12 -2.86
N PRO A 22 9.83 -7.55 -3.57
CA PRO A 22 9.81 -7.55 -5.03
C PRO A 22 9.87 -6.12 -5.59
N ASP A 23 10.33 -5.97 -6.82
CA ASP A 23 10.42 -4.69 -7.53
C ASP A 23 9.11 -4.25 -8.20
N PHE A 24 8.02 -4.99 -8.05
CA PHE A 24 6.67 -4.72 -8.57
C PHE A 24 6.63 -4.32 -10.05
N LYS A 25 7.34 -5.07 -10.91
CA LYS A 25 7.33 -4.82 -12.37
C LYS A 25 5.92 -4.75 -12.92
N GLY A 26 5.68 -3.79 -13.82
CA GLY A 26 4.36 -3.55 -14.42
C GLY A 26 3.39 -2.76 -13.52
N PHE A 27 3.84 -2.25 -12.37
CA PHE A 27 3.04 -1.41 -11.49
C PHE A 27 3.69 -0.05 -11.23
N LEU A 28 2.86 0.98 -11.14
CA LEU A 28 3.24 2.19 -10.43
C LEU A 28 3.04 1.94 -8.94
N VAL A 29 4.09 2.14 -8.16
CA VAL A 29 4.10 1.87 -6.72
C VAL A 29 3.96 3.17 -5.95
N GLN A 30 3.03 3.21 -5.02
CA GLN A 30 2.91 4.29 -4.05
C GLN A 30 3.12 3.73 -2.66
N GLU A 31 4.14 4.21 -1.96
CA GLU A 31 4.36 3.86 -0.56
C GLU A 31 3.26 4.45 0.32
N ILE A 32 2.90 3.68 1.34
CA ILE A 32 2.00 4.12 2.41
C ILE A 32 2.83 4.14 3.68
N ASP A 33 2.91 5.33 4.28
CA ASP A 33 3.64 5.50 5.52
C ASP A 33 2.98 4.68 6.63
N LEU A 34 3.78 3.89 7.30
CA LEU A 34 3.35 3.13 8.47
C LEU A 34 3.75 3.88 9.74
N PRO A 35 2.96 3.82 10.83
CA PRO A 35 3.32 4.43 12.10
C PRO A 35 4.70 3.97 12.59
N GLN A 36 5.46 4.86 13.23
CA GLN A 36 6.81 4.53 13.73
C GLN A 36 6.76 3.61 14.96
N ASP A 37 5.72 3.72 15.76
CA ASP A 37 5.48 2.99 17.00
C ASP A 37 4.65 1.71 16.78
N ARG A 38 4.87 1.02 15.67
CA ARG A 38 4.14 -0.22 15.33
C ARG A 38 4.40 -1.32 16.34
N THR A 39 3.34 -1.90 16.81
CA THR A 39 3.35 -3.08 17.68
C THR A 39 2.75 -4.28 16.97
N MET A 40 3.13 -5.47 17.41
CA MET A 40 2.47 -6.69 16.94
C MET A 40 1.00 -6.67 17.33
N GLN A 41 0.13 -6.95 16.37
CA GLN A 41 -1.32 -7.01 16.56
C GLN A 41 -1.78 -8.47 16.55
N PRO A 42 -2.71 -8.84 17.44
CA PRO A 42 -3.33 -10.16 17.37
C PRO A 42 -4.23 -10.24 16.14
N ASP A 43 -4.14 -11.33 15.41
CA ASP A 43 -4.95 -11.62 14.23
C ASP A 43 -5.37 -13.09 14.22
N ASN A 44 -6.50 -13.41 13.58
CA ASN A 44 -7.01 -14.77 13.44
C ASN A 44 -7.01 -15.16 11.97
N TYR A 45 -6.23 -16.16 11.63
CA TYR A 45 -6.17 -16.73 10.30
C TYR A 45 -6.53 -18.22 10.33
N GLU A 46 -7.56 -18.60 9.61
CA GLU A 46 -8.10 -19.98 9.57
C GLU A 46 -8.35 -20.60 10.95
N GLY A 47 -8.88 -19.80 11.89
CA GLY A 47 -9.18 -20.24 13.26
C GLY A 47 -7.98 -20.35 14.19
N ILE A 48 -6.78 -19.96 13.73
CA ILE A 48 -5.56 -19.94 14.53
C ILE A 48 -5.19 -18.49 14.84
N ASN A 49 -4.90 -18.19 16.10
CA ASN A 49 -4.47 -16.88 16.52
C ASN A 49 -2.96 -16.69 16.27
N TYR A 50 -2.63 -15.56 15.66
CA TYR A 50 -1.26 -15.14 15.36
C TYR A 50 -1.01 -13.73 15.90
N TYR A 51 0.26 -13.37 16.01
CA TYR A 51 0.69 -11.99 16.08
C TYR A 51 1.21 -11.57 14.71
N THR A 52 0.68 -10.47 14.20
CA THR A 52 1.04 -9.92 12.89
C THR A 52 1.78 -8.60 13.05
N TYR A 53 2.65 -8.29 12.10
CA TYR A 53 3.40 -7.04 12.07
C TYR A 53 3.53 -6.58 10.62
N ASP A 54 3.12 -5.34 10.36
CA ASP A 54 3.22 -4.75 9.04
C ASP A 54 4.65 -4.31 8.74
N LEU A 55 5.33 -4.99 7.83
CA LEU A 55 6.68 -4.64 7.40
C LEU A 55 6.68 -3.50 6.39
N ARG A 56 5.77 -3.55 5.42
CA ARG A 56 5.64 -2.58 4.34
C ARG A 56 4.21 -2.58 3.82
N LYS A 57 3.69 -1.40 3.50
CA LYS A 57 2.39 -1.23 2.86
C LYS A 57 2.55 -0.40 1.59
N VAL A 58 2.05 -0.91 0.48
CA VAL A 58 2.13 -0.23 -0.81
C VAL A 58 0.80 -0.30 -1.53
N LEU A 59 0.51 0.75 -2.28
CA LEU A 59 -0.59 0.77 -3.23
C LEU A 59 -0.02 0.57 -4.63
N LEU A 60 -0.55 -0.41 -5.36
CA LEU A 60 -0.07 -0.79 -6.68
C LEU A 60 -1.10 -0.42 -7.74
N PHE A 61 -0.68 0.35 -8.73
CA PHE A 61 -1.50 0.69 -9.89
C PHE A 61 -0.93 -0.03 -11.11
N PRO A 62 -1.64 -1.05 -11.69
CA PRO A 62 -1.14 -1.76 -12.85
C PRO A 62 -1.03 -0.81 -14.05
N GLN A 63 0.07 -0.95 -14.79
CA GLN A 63 0.37 -0.15 -15.98
C GLN A 63 0.12 -0.92 -17.27
N GLU A 64 0.00 -2.23 -17.18
CA GLU A 64 -0.18 -3.14 -18.30
C GLU A 64 -1.41 -4.02 -18.08
N THR A 65 -2.03 -4.47 -19.18
CA THR A 65 -3.16 -5.40 -19.15
C THR A 65 -2.67 -6.85 -19.31
N GLY A 66 -3.49 -7.79 -18.84
CA GLY A 66 -3.17 -9.21 -18.94
C GLY A 66 -2.71 -9.80 -17.60
N LYS A 67 -1.90 -10.85 -17.68
CA LYS A 67 -1.39 -11.53 -16.47
C LYS A 67 -0.15 -10.82 -15.94
N VAL A 68 -0.23 -10.33 -14.73
CA VAL A 68 0.88 -9.69 -14.02
C VAL A 68 1.17 -10.50 -12.75
N THR A 69 2.45 -10.75 -12.48
CA THR A 69 2.88 -11.52 -11.31
C THR A 69 3.63 -10.63 -10.34
N ILE A 70 3.25 -10.68 -9.09
CA ILE A 70 4.05 -10.13 -7.99
C ILE A 70 4.95 -11.24 -7.49
N GLU A 71 6.27 -11.03 -7.60
CA GLU A 71 7.27 -11.99 -7.18
C GLU A 71 7.29 -12.16 -5.66
N PRO A 72 7.82 -13.29 -5.14
CA PRO A 72 7.89 -13.54 -3.72
C PRO A 72 8.74 -12.49 -2.98
N MET A 73 8.32 -12.18 -1.77
CA MET A 73 9.15 -11.53 -0.77
C MET A 73 9.88 -12.60 0.05
N SER A 74 11.10 -12.31 0.51
CA SER A 74 11.81 -13.15 1.47
C SER A 74 12.37 -12.32 2.63
N CYS A 75 12.54 -12.96 3.78
CA CYS A 75 13.25 -12.39 4.92
C CYS A 75 13.88 -13.49 5.77
N ASP A 76 14.86 -13.12 6.58
CA ASP A 76 15.47 -14.00 7.57
C ASP A 76 14.78 -13.78 8.92
N VAL A 77 14.27 -14.85 9.49
CA VAL A 77 13.66 -14.87 10.83
C VAL A 77 14.60 -15.55 11.81
N ILE A 78 14.86 -14.90 12.93
CA ILE A 78 15.58 -15.50 14.04
C ILE A 78 14.55 -16.10 14.98
N VAL A 79 14.65 -17.40 15.18
CA VAL A 79 13.76 -18.15 16.07
C VAL A 79 14.58 -18.73 17.23
N ARG A 80 14.01 -18.65 18.42
CA ARG A 80 14.58 -19.28 19.60
C ARG A 80 13.98 -20.67 19.76
N VAL A 81 14.85 -21.68 19.72
CA VAL A 81 14.48 -23.09 19.89
C VAL A 81 15.10 -23.64 21.16
N ARG A 82 14.37 -24.51 21.83
CA ARG A 82 14.95 -25.28 22.95
C ARG A 82 15.99 -26.24 22.39
N SER A 83 17.20 -26.17 22.92
CA SER A 83 18.25 -27.13 22.58
C SER A 83 17.93 -28.48 23.23
N ALA A 84 17.50 -29.44 22.41
CA ALA A 84 17.37 -30.83 22.83
C ALA A 84 18.77 -31.48 22.87
N GLN A 85 19.63 -31.08 23.80
CA GLN A 85 20.86 -31.81 24.02
C GLN A 85 20.52 -33.13 24.66
N GLN A 86 20.68 -34.22 23.91
CA GLN A 86 20.77 -35.60 24.45
C GLN A 86 22.09 -35.75 25.22
N ARG A 87 22.15 -35.22 26.44
CA ARG A 87 23.18 -35.59 27.40
C ARG A 87 22.52 -36.32 28.57
N PRO A 88 23.18 -37.32 29.20
CA PRO A 88 22.62 -38.00 30.37
C PRO A 88 22.37 -36.94 31.44
N ARG A 89 21.11 -36.87 31.92
CA ARG A 89 20.62 -35.91 32.91
C ARG A 89 21.39 -36.06 34.22
N SER A 90 22.14 -35.03 34.58
CA SER A 90 22.56 -34.76 35.93
C SER A 90 21.46 -33.99 36.64
N PHE A 91 21.22 -34.25 37.93
CA PHE A 91 20.18 -33.62 38.75
C PHE A 91 20.26 -32.07 38.83
N PHE A 92 21.31 -31.46 38.29
CA PHE A 92 21.54 -30.02 38.27
C PHE A 92 21.28 -29.36 36.89
N ASP A 93 20.97 -30.14 35.85
CA ASP A 93 20.80 -29.62 34.47
C ASP A 93 19.40 -29.00 34.19
N ASP A 94 18.43 -29.20 35.11
CA ASP A 94 17.07 -28.68 34.98
C ASP A 94 16.98 -27.15 35.20
N PHE A 95 18.06 -26.49 35.65
CA PHE A 95 18.08 -25.05 35.91
C PHE A 95 18.59 -24.20 34.72
N PHE A 96 19.12 -24.82 33.68
CA PHE A 96 19.61 -24.11 32.49
C PHE A 96 18.89 -24.57 31.23
N ASP A 97 17.66 -24.10 31.01
CA ASP A 97 17.02 -24.18 29.71
C ASP A 97 17.88 -23.41 28.68
N THR A 98 18.73 -24.14 27.97
CA THR A 98 19.60 -23.53 26.93
C THR A 98 18.78 -23.34 25.66
N TYR A 99 18.39 -22.10 25.39
CA TYR A 99 17.81 -21.73 24.13
C TYR A 99 18.91 -21.46 23.11
N GLN A 100 18.69 -21.89 21.88
CA GLN A 100 19.57 -21.61 20.77
C GLN A 100 18.82 -20.75 19.74
N GLU A 101 19.46 -19.70 19.27
CA GLU A 101 18.92 -18.89 18.18
C GLU A 101 19.32 -19.50 16.83
N VAL A 102 18.33 -19.71 15.97
CA VAL A 102 18.51 -20.26 14.63
C VAL A 102 17.91 -19.27 13.63
N SER A 103 18.69 -18.91 12.62
CA SER A 103 18.20 -18.12 11.49
C SER A 103 17.57 -19.02 10.44
N LYS A 104 16.39 -18.65 9.97
CA LYS A 104 15.67 -19.35 8.91
C LYS A 104 15.14 -18.35 7.88
N THR A 105 15.48 -18.53 6.62
CA THR A 105 14.89 -17.75 5.54
C THR A 105 13.46 -18.23 5.26
N VAL A 106 12.51 -17.32 5.28
CA VAL A 106 11.12 -17.55 4.90
C VAL A 106 10.79 -16.77 3.64
N THR A 107 9.94 -17.33 2.79
CA THR A 107 9.58 -16.75 1.50
C THR A 107 8.07 -16.85 1.31
N THR A 108 7.45 -15.78 0.80
CA THR A 108 6.03 -15.80 0.44
C THR A 108 5.80 -16.53 -0.88
N SER A 109 4.56 -16.91 -1.14
CA SER A 109 4.15 -17.33 -2.47
C SER A 109 4.07 -16.15 -3.41
N LYS A 110 4.28 -16.39 -4.72
CA LYS A 110 3.99 -15.41 -5.76
C LYS A 110 2.48 -15.16 -5.85
N VAL A 111 2.11 -13.93 -6.24
CA VAL A 111 0.71 -13.55 -6.47
C VAL A 111 0.51 -13.25 -7.94
N ASN A 112 -0.43 -13.98 -8.58
CA ASN A 112 -0.79 -13.74 -9.97
C ASN A 112 -2.07 -12.90 -10.00
N LEU A 113 -2.06 -11.83 -10.78
CA LEU A 113 -3.19 -10.94 -11.00
C LEU A 113 -3.57 -10.94 -12.47
N SER A 114 -4.86 -10.80 -12.77
CA SER A 114 -5.37 -10.56 -14.11
C SER A 114 -5.85 -9.11 -14.18
N VAL A 115 -5.21 -8.32 -15.03
CA VAL A 115 -5.55 -6.91 -15.24
C VAL A 115 -6.39 -6.81 -16.51
N GLU A 116 -7.63 -6.38 -16.37
CA GLU A 116 -8.54 -6.20 -17.49
C GLU A 116 -8.23 -4.90 -18.25
N SER A 117 -8.53 -4.90 -19.54
CA SER A 117 -8.42 -3.70 -20.36
C SER A 117 -9.51 -2.69 -19.98
N LEU A 118 -9.18 -1.40 -20.11
CA LEU A 118 -10.18 -0.34 -19.98
C LEU A 118 -11.25 -0.45 -21.07
N PRO A 119 -12.49 0.00 -20.78
CA PRO A 119 -13.57 0.03 -21.76
C PRO A 119 -13.17 0.76 -23.05
N GLN A 120 -13.68 0.24 -24.18
CA GLN A 120 -13.49 0.84 -25.50
C GLN A 120 -14.83 1.40 -26.03
N PRO A 121 -14.83 2.48 -26.86
CA PRO A 121 -13.67 3.21 -27.37
C PRO A 121 -13.07 4.15 -26.29
N LYS A 122 -11.75 4.30 -26.31
CA LYS A 122 -11.03 5.23 -25.44
C LYS A 122 -11.31 6.68 -25.92
N PRO A 123 -11.80 7.61 -25.07
CA PRO A 123 -11.95 9.01 -25.42
C PRO A 123 -10.61 9.65 -25.84
N ALA A 124 -10.63 10.59 -26.79
CA ALA A 124 -9.42 11.23 -27.30
C ALA A 124 -8.67 12.02 -26.21
N ASP A 125 -9.41 12.59 -25.26
CA ASP A 125 -8.95 13.40 -24.13
C ASP A 125 -8.81 12.61 -22.82
N PHE A 126 -8.77 11.27 -22.88
CA PHE A 126 -8.68 10.42 -21.71
C PHE A 126 -7.40 10.70 -20.89
N SER A 127 -7.58 11.19 -19.68
CA SER A 127 -6.50 11.61 -18.77
C SER A 127 -5.75 10.46 -18.09
N GLY A 128 -6.19 9.21 -18.23
CA GLY A 128 -5.64 8.06 -17.49
C GLY A 128 -6.28 7.85 -16.11
N LEU A 129 -7.24 8.67 -15.71
CA LEU A 129 -7.95 8.54 -14.45
C LEU A 129 -8.91 7.36 -14.49
N VAL A 130 -8.79 6.47 -13.49
CA VAL A 130 -9.68 5.32 -13.30
C VAL A 130 -10.20 5.32 -11.88
N GLY A 131 -11.53 5.23 -11.75
CA GLY A 131 -12.19 5.23 -10.44
C GLY A 131 -13.61 5.77 -10.50
N LYS A 132 -14.21 5.97 -9.34
CA LYS A 132 -15.52 6.61 -9.20
C LYS A 132 -15.28 8.09 -8.89
N LEU A 133 -15.67 8.95 -9.81
CA LEU A 133 -15.37 10.37 -9.75
C LEU A 133 -16.66 11.20 -9.84
N SER A 134 -16.69 12.32 -9.13
CA SER A 134 -17.69 13.37 -9.26
C SER A 134 -17.01 14.72 -9.40
N LEU A 135 -17.50 15.52 -10.32
CA LEU A 135 -17.05 16.88 -10.54
C LEU A 135 -18.18 17.85 -10.19
N SER A 136 -17.87 18.87 -9.41
CA SER A 136 -18.77 19.99 -9.15
C SER A 136 -18.06 21.31 -9.45
N THR A 137 -18.83 22.29 -9.89
CA THR A 137 -18.35 23.63 -10.20
C THR A 137 -19.13 24.65 -9.38
N LYS A 138 -18.45 25.70 -8.95
CA LYS A 138 -19.04 26.84 -8.28
C LYS A 138 -18.45 28.13 -8.84
N LEU A 139 -19.30 29.09 -9.14
CA LEU A 139 -18.93 30.47 -9.47
C LEU A 139 -19.04 31.35 -8.22
N SER A 140 -18.16 32.33 -8.07
CA SER A 140 -18.26 33.33 -7.00
C SER A 140 -19.46 34.26 -7.18
N ALA A 141 -19.82 34.58 -8.41
CA ALA A 141 -20.99 35.38 -8.79
C ALA A 141 -21.48 34.95 -10.17
N SER A 142 -22.76 35.10 -10.43
CA SER A 142 -23.38 34.89 -11.77
C SER A 142 -23.45 36.19 -12.61
N GLU A 143 -23.38 37.32 -11.96
CA GLU A 143 -23.42 38.65 -12.57
C GLU A 143 -22.34 39.51 -11.91
N VAL A 144 -21.56 40.20 -12.71
CA VAL A 144 -20.52 41.12 -12.27
C VAL A 144 -20.40 42.28 -13.25
N ASP A 145 -19.94 43.42 -12.75
CA ASP A 145 -19.59 44.56 -13.59
C ASP A 145 -18.36 44.28 -14.46
N ALA A 146 -18.21 44.97 -15.56
CA ALA A 146 -17.03 44.88 -16.40
C ALA A 146 -15.75 45.15 -15.60
N ASN A 147 -14.68 44.37 -15.86
CA ASN A 147 -13.41 44.40 -15.14
C ASN A 147 -13.45 43.90 -13.69
N GLN A 148 -14.54 43.27 -13.26
CA GLN A 148 -14.57 42.59 -11.96
C GLN A 148 -14.20 41.13 -12.10
N PRO A 149 -13.43 40.57 -11.14
CA PRO A 149 -12.99 39.16 -11.20
C PRO A 149 -14.10 38.18 -10.85
N ILE A 150 -14.18 37.07 -11.55
CA ILE A 150 -15.01 35.90 -11.24
C ILE A 150 -14.11 34.75 -10.86
N THR A 151 -14.36 34.10 -9.73
CA THR A 151 -13.65 32.89 -9.36
C THR A 151 -14.49 31.67 -9.71
N ILE A 152 -13.88 30.75 -10.47
CA ILE A 152 -14.43 29.44 -10.79
C ILE A 152 -13.74 28.42 -9.89
N THR A 153 -14.51 27.73 -9.06
CA THR A 153 -14.00 26.63 -8.23
C THR A 153 -14.44 25.30 -8.85
N LEU A 154 -13.47 24.48 -9.23
CA LEU A 154 -13.69 23.09 -9.66
C LEU A 154 -13.35 22.18 -8.49
N LYS A 155 -14.29 21.33 -8.07
CA LYS A 155 -14.07 20.34 -7.00
C LYS A 155 -14.26 18.96 -7.58
N LEU A 156 -13.16 18.21 -7.65
CA LEU A 156 -13.14 16.78 -8.00
C LEU A 156 -13.08 15.96 -6.72
N GLN A 157 -14.00 15.01 -6.57
CA GLN A 157 -14.05 14.09 -5.44
C GLN A 157 -14.26 12.67 -5.95
N GLY A 158 -13.70 11.69 -5.23
CA GLY A 158 -13.91 10.29 -5.60
C GLY A 158 -12.85 9.35 -5.06
N SER A 159 -12.86 8.14 -5.57
CA SER A 159 -11.88 7.09 -5.26
C SER A 159 -11.22 6.58 -6.53
N GLY A 160 -9.97 6.16 -6.43
CA GLY A 160 -9.17 5.67 -7.55
C GLY A 160 -7.78 6.30 -7.58
N ASN A 161 -7.15 6.34 -8.76
CA ASN A 161 -5.79 6.85 -8.93
C ASN A 161 -5.73 8.38 -9.04
N LEU A 162 -6.42 9.10 -8.17
CA LEU A 162 -6.57 10.57 -8.22
C LEU A 162 -5.24 11.34 -8.23
N LYS A 163 -4.16 10.77 -7.68
CA LYS A 163 -2.82 11.39 -7.72
C LYS A 163 -2.25 11.53 -9.13
N MET A 164 -2.79 10.81 -10.10
CA MET A 164 -2.40 10.90 -11.51
C MET A 164 -3.16 12.00 -12.25
N LEU A 165 -4.10 12.70 -11.61
CA LEU A 165 -4.85 13.78 -12.20
C LEU A 165 -3.91 14.92 -12.62
N LYS A 166 -3.96 15.31 -13.88
CA LYS A 166 -3.37 16.55 -14.36
C LYS A 166 -4.40 17.67 -14.24
N ASN A 167 -3.91 18.90 -14.02
CA ASN A 167 -4.79 20.05 -14.02
C ASN A 167 -5.55 20.14 -15.35
N PRO A 168 -6.89 20.28 -15.32
CA PRO A 168 -7.66 20.40 -16.55
C PRO A 168 -7.32 21.71 -17.27
N THR A 169 -7.21 21.63 -18.59
CA THR A 169 -7.12 22.82 -19.42
C THR A 169 -8.52 23.40 -19.64
N LEU A 170 -8.74 24.62 -19.17
CA LEU A 170 -10.00 25.31 -19.34
C LEU A 170 -9.89 26.27 -20.49
N GLN A 171 -10.93 26.36 -21.31
CA GLN A 171 -11.06 27.37 -22.38
C GLN A 171 -12.07 28.41 -21.93
N PHE A 172 -11.66 29.65 -22.01
CA PHE A 172 -12.51 30.80 -21.69
C PHE A 172 -12.82 31.60 -22.98
N PRO A 173 -13.95 32.35 -23.02
CA PRO A 173 -14.22 33.27 -24.09
C PRO A 173 -13.08 34.30 -24.22
N GLN A 174 -12.91 34.89 -25.43
CA GLN A 174 -11.80 35.81 -25.75
C GLN A 174 -11.78 37.09 -24.90
N ASP A 175 -12.94 37.46 -24.37
CA ASP A 175 -13.10 38.67 -23.55
C ASP A 175 -12.73 38.46 -22.08
N PHE A 176 -12.27 37.24 -21.72
CA PHE A 176 -11.83 36.91 -20.34
C PHE A 176 -10.33 36.74 -20.29
N GLU A 177 -9.71 37.39 -19.33
CA GLU A 177 -8.33 37.12 -18.94
C GLU A 177 -8.31 36.06 -17.88
N ALA A 178 -7.63 34.95 -18.17
CA ALA A 178 -7.50 33.82 -17.21
C ALA A 178 -6.21 33.93 -16.41
N TYR A 179 -6.32 33.92 -15.10
CA TYR A 179 -5.18 33.84 -14.17
C TYR A 179 -4.81 32.39 -13.86
N GLU A 180 -3.58 32.18 -13.41
CA GLU A 180 -3.11 30.84 -13.03
C GLU A 180 -3.99 30.22 -11.95
N PRO A 181 -4.42 28.97 -12.11
CA PRO A 181 -5.27 28.29 -11.14
C PRO A 181 -4.48 27.91 -9.89
N LYS A 182 -5.10 28.08 -8.74
CA LYS A 182 -4.59 27.53 -7.45
C LYS A 182 -5.17 26.15 -7.25
N ALA A 183 -4.31 25.14 -7.13
CA ALA A 183 -4.72 23.76 -6.84
C ALA A 183 -4.46 23.42 -5.36
N THR A 184 -5.45 22.79 -4.72
CA THR A 184 -5.31 22.21 -3.38
C THR A 184 -5.71 20.75 -3.46
N ASN A 185 -4.83 19.87 -3.00
CA ASN A 185 -5.03 18.42 -3.07
C ASN A 185 -5.08 17.83 -1.68
N ASN A 186 -6.13 17.07 -1.39
CA ASN A 186 -6.28 16.28 -0.16
C ASN A 186 -6.49 14.82 -0.57
N PHE A 187 -5.48 14.00 -0.37
CA PHE A 187 -5.56 12.57 -0.64
C PHE A 187 -5.47 11.80 0.66
N THR A 188 -6.41 10.90 0.87
CA THR A 188 -6.38 9.91 1.94
C THR A 188 -6.27 8.54 1.31
N THR A 189 -5.46 7.67 1.88
CA THR A 189 -5.46 6.26 1.50
C THR A 189 -6.36 5.54 2.48
N THR A 190 -7.43 4.93 1.96
CA THR A 190 -8.31 4.05 2.73
C THR A 190 -7.90 2.61 2.48
N ASP A 191 -7.93 1.81 3.55
CA ASP A 191 -7.69 0.37 3.52
C ASP A 191 -8.79 -0.37 2.77
#